data_4609f2fc47455417763844708d5351e1
#
_entry.id   4609f2fc47455417763844708d5351e1
#
_cell.length_a   1.000
_cell.length_b   1.000
_cell.length_c   1.000
_cell.angle_alpha   90.00
_cell.angle_beta   90.00
_cell.angle_gamma   90.00
#
_symmetry.space_group_name_H-M   'P 1'
#
loop_
_entity.id
_entity.type
_entity.pdbx_description
1 polymer ?
#
loop_
_entity_poly.entity_id
_entity_poly.type
_entity_poly.pdbx_seq_one_letter_code
_entity_poly.pdbx_strand_id
1 'polypeptide(L)'
;MKFKLVENRLIEKTITDYNPQKTGTAYKVFKVRNGKLYPPMVANHNNEDTPVGVWLEAEEGEFAGISKTGRKQVKSIGSGTLSYRPGWHLGEVPRAPQFDRTNKETGEKEFPKDFVWALCTYVMDVDYQPESDEQGYMRTRVNKDGDIEEYRSDKYQHSLAGLHKLPKDGYYKYRTNPRPDTVPWVITGAIRVDKLLDDYQVNEILEKNNIQPIHRQGGDKTLKELGL
;
A
#
# COMPACT_ATOMS: atom_id res chain seq x y z
N MET A 1 26.35 -19.34 -12.81
CA MET A 1 25.41 -18.33 -12.31
C MET A 1 25.52 -17.10 -13.24
N LYS A 2 24.50 -16.85 -14.07
CA LYS A 2 24.53 -15.72 -15.01
C LYS A 2 23.71 -14.57 -14.44
N PHE A 3 24.40 -13.55 -13.98
CA PHE A 3 23.78 -12.28 -13.62
C PHE A 3 23.28 -11.60 -14.91
N LYS A 4 21.99 -11.33 -15.04
CA LYS A 4 21.49 -10.37 -16.00
C LYS A 4 21.77 -8.98 -15.44
N LEU A 5 22.77 -8.31 -15.99
CA LEU A 5 22.96 -6.87 -15.81
C LEU A 5 21.76 -6.16 -16.46
N VAL A 6 20.82 -5.75 -15.65
CA VAL A 6 19.85 -4.71 -15.99
C VAL A 6 20.49 -3.41 -15.55
N GLU A 7 21.01 -2.65 -16.53
CA GLU A 7 21.58 -1.31 -16.43
C GLU A 7 22.03 -0.83 -15.05
N ASN A 8 23.31 -0.96 -14.79
CA ASN A 8 24.18 -0.26 -13.83
C ASN A 8 23.55 0.60 -12.72
N ARG A 9 22.60 0.09 -11.98
CA ARG A 9 22.33 0.51 -10.60
C ARG A 9 22.08 -0.75 -9.80
N LEU A 10 23.02 -1.08 -8.93
CA LEU A 10 22.80 -2.00 -7.84
C LEU A 10 21.59 -1.49 -7.06
N ILE A 11 20.47 -2.19 -7.20
CA ILE A 11 19.38 -2.09 -6.25
C ILE A 11 19.90 -2.79 -4.99
N GLU A 12 20.61 -2.04 -4.14
CA GLU A 12 21.20 -2.53 -2.90
C GLU A 12 20.18 -3.11 -1.91
N LYS A 13 18.89 -3.02 -2.26
CA LYS A 13 17.76 -3.45 -1.41
C LYS A 13 16.88 -4.54 -2.02
N THR A 14 17.31 -5.18 -3.10
CA THR A 14 16.65 -6.37 -3.58
C THR A 14 17.12 -7.54 -2.74
N ILE A 15 16.29 -8.06 -1.85
CA ILE A 15 16.65 -9.22 -1.04
C ILE A 15 16.46 -10.47 -1.89
N THR A 16 17.54 -10.91 -2.53
CA THR A 16 17.53 -12.15 -3.34
C THR A 16 17.39 -13.41 -2.49
N ASP A 17 17.78 -13.34 -1.22
CA ASP A 17 17.80 -14.46 -0.28
C ASP A 17 16.72 -14.34 0.80
N TYR A 18 15.76 -13.40 0.67
CA TYR A 18 14.66 -13.27 1.61
C TYR A 18 13.73 -14.48 1.52
N ASN A 19 13.68 -15.26 2.58
CA ASN A 19 12.93 -16.50 2.62
C ASN A 19 12.02 -16.55 3.87
N PRO A 20 10.87 -15.87 3.85
CA PRO A 20 9.94 -15.89 4.96
C PRO A 20 9.40 -17.29 5.22
N GLN A 21 9.18 -17.62 6.50
CA GLN A 21 8.63 -18.92 6.92
C GLN A 21 7.11 -18.99 6.68
N LYS A 22 6.44 -17.84 6.76
CA LYS A 22 5.01 -17.71 6.52
C LYS A 22 4.73 -16.58 5.53
N THR A 23 3.83 -16.83 4.60
CA THR A 23 3.41 -15.85 3.61
C THR A 23 1.91 -15.85 3.44
N GLY A 24 1.37 -14.72 3.02
CA GLY A 24 0.01 -14.56 2.56
C GLY A 24 -0.02 -13.96 1.16
N THR A 25 -1.19 -13.94 0.54
CA THR A 25 -1.42 -13.27 -0.74
C THR A 25 -2.45 -12.16 -0.60
N ALA A 26 -2.22 -11.04 -1.28
CA ALA A 26 -3.14 -9.92 -1.32
C ALA A 26 -2.89 -9.09 -2.59
N TYR A 27 -3.70 -8.06 -2.81
CA TYR A 27 -3.68 -7.27 -4.03
C TYR A 27 -3.11 -5.88 -3.77
N LYS A 28 -2.27 -5.42 -4.69
CA LYS A 28 -1.72 -4.07 -4.65
C LYS A 28 -1.97 -3.35 -5.97
N VAL A 29 -2.40 -2.10 -5.86
CA VAL A 29 -2.47 -1.20 -7.01
C VAL A 29 -1.13 -0.50 -7.20
N PHE A 30 -0.69 -0.42 -8.44
CA PHE A 30 0.49 0.33 -8.85
C PHE A 30 0.11 1.37 -9.89
N LYS A 31 0.85 2.47 -9.90
CA LYS A 31 0.85 3.41 -11.02
C LYS A 31 1.87 2.95 -12.07
N VAL A 32 1.47 2.98 -13.33
CA VAL A 32 2.34 2.61 -14.46
C VAL A 32 2.91 3.86 -15.11
N ARG A 33 4.22 3.87 -15.34
CA ARG A 33 4.94 4.91 -16.10
C ARG A 33 6.01 4.23 -16.95
N ASN A 34 5.93 4.40 -18.27
CA ASN A 34 6.89 3.80 -19.20
C ASN A 34 7.07 2.28 -19.01
N GLY A 35 5.95 1.55 -18.81
CA GLY A 35 5.96 0.09 -18.59
C GLY A 35 6.50 -0.36 -17.22
N LYS A 36 6.76 0.54 -16.29
CA LYS A 36 7.29 0.25 -14.95
C LYS A 36 6.25 0.54 -13.86
N LEU A 37 6.34 -0.18 -12.74
CA LEU A 37 5.40 -0.10 -11.61
C LEU A 37 5.94 0.84 -10.53
N TYR A 38 5.07 1.70 -10.01
CA TYR A 38 5.39 2.62 -8.91
C TYR A 38 4.30 2.60 -7.84
N PRO A 39 4.64 2.73 -6.54
CA PRO A 39 3.65 2.95 -5.50
C PRO A 39 2.84 4.23 -5.80
N PRO A 40 1.51 4.22 -5.63
CA PRO A 40 0.70 5.37 -6.05
C PRO A 40 0.66 6.54 -5.06
N MET A 41 1.00 6.33 -3.78
CA MET A 41 0.75 7.31 -2.72
C MET A 41 1.99 7.76 -1.95
N VAL A 42 2.81 6.83 -1.50
CA VAL A 42 4.05 7.10 -0.76
C VAL A 42 5.21 6.51 -1.53
N ALA A 43 6.28 7.29 -1.68
CA ALA A 43 7.49 6.81 -2.33
C ALA A 43 8.11 5.67 -1.51
N ASN A 44 8.62 4.68 -2.20
CA ASN A 44 9.43 3.62 -1.64
C ASN A 44 10.72 3.54 -2.46
N HIS A 45 11.85 3.29 -1.82
CA HIS A 45 13.16 3.24 -2.48
C HIS A 45 13.41 4.45 -3.40
N ASN A 46 13.30 5.65 -2.85
CA ASN A 46 13.47 6.92 -3.58
C ASN A 46 12.56 7.04 -4.83
N ASN A 47 11.39 6.41 -4.80
CA ASN A 47 10.46 6.32 -5.93
C ASN A 47 11.04 5.56 -7.15
N GLU A 48 11.87 4.56 -6.90
CA GLU A 48 12.29 3.60 -7.90
C GLU A 48 11.14 2.68 -8.33
N ASP A 49 11.29 2.03 -9.47
CA ASP A 49 10.28 1.08 -9.95
C ASP A 49 10.27 -0.20 -9.10
N THR A 50 9.09 -0.79 -9.00
CA THR A 50 8.87 -2.04 -8.28
C THR A 50 9.00 -3.22 -9.24
N PRO A 51 10.07 -4.04 -9.18
CA PRO A 51 10.24 -5.18 -10.06
C PRO A 51 9.25 -6.31 -9.74
N VAL A 52 8.91 -7.11 -10.76
CA VAL A 52 8.09 -8.32 -10.61
C VAL A 52 8.99 -9.51 -10.25
N GLY A 53 8.50 -10.40 -9.39
CA GLY A 53 9.18 -11.64 -9.01
C GLY A 53 10.27 -11.50 -7.95
N VAL A 54 10.46 -10.30 -7.37
CA VAL A 54 11.52 -10.01 -6.40
C VAL A 54 10.93 -9.53 -5.10
N TRP A 55 11.49 -9.96 -3.96
CA TRP A 55 11.13 -9.44 -2.66
C TRP A 55 11.64 -8.01 -2.47
N LEU A 56 10.78 -7.15 -1.97
CA LEU A 56 11.09 -5.76 -1.63
C LEU A 56 10.62 -5.43 -0.22
N GLU A 57 11.55 -4.98 0.60
CA GLU A 57 11.21 -4.41 1.91
C GLU A 57 10.49 -3.07 1.76
N ALA A 58 9.66 -2.75 2.74
CA ALA A 58 9.04 -1.45 2.85
C ALA A 58 10.00 -0.43 3.46
N GLU A 59 9.78 0.84 3.12
CA GLU A 59 10.43 1.99 3.78
C GLU A 59 9.39 2.80 4.56
N GLU A 60 9.86 3.55 5.55
CA GLU A 60 8.95 4.32 6.42
C GLU A 60 8.30 5.51 5.70
N GLY A 61 8.91 6.02 4.68
CA GLY A 61 8.51 7.26 4.04
C GLY A 61 8.95 8.50 4.86
N GLU A 62 8.89 9.66 4.24
CA GLU A 62 9.36 10.92 4.85
C GLU A 62 8.32 11.47 5.83
N PHE A 63 8.71 11.64 7.10
CA PHE A 63 7.87 12.27 8.12
C PHE A 63 7.51 13.71 7.72
N ALA A 64 6.22 14.04 7.78
CA ALA A 64 5.67 15.32 7.34
C ALA A 64 5.09 16.18 8.48
N GLY A 65 5.09 15.69 9.71
CA GLY A 65 4.59 16.41 10.87
C GLY A 65 3.48 15.68 11.63
N ILE A 66 2.80 16.44 12.48
CA ILE A 66 1.69 15.96 13.31
C ILE A 66 0.43 16.73 12.95
N SER A 67 -0.67 16.02 12.72
CA SER A 67 -1.96 16.62 12.43
C SER A 67 -2.53 17.35 13.65
N LYS A 68 -3.54 18.20 13.43
CA LYS A 68 -4.28 18.89 14.53
C LYS A 68 -4.93 17.92 15.53
N THR A 69 -5.11 16.65 15.15
CA THR A 69 -5.68 15.60 16.00
C THR A 69 -4.62 14.69 16.62
N GLY A 70 -3.33 15.09 16.58
CA GLY A 70 -2.23 14.34 17.20
C GLY A 70 -1.84 13.06 16.44
N ARG A 71 -1.94 13.04 15.11
CA ARG A 71 -1.52 11.90 14.29
C ARG A 71 -0.24 12.21 13.56
N LYS A 72 0.73 11.30 13.58
CA LYS A 72 1.89 11.37 12.70
C LYS A 72 1.45 11.34 11.24
N GLN A 73 2.14 12.08 10.40
CA GLN A 73 1.88 12.19 8.98
C GLN A 73 3.14 11.89 8.16
N VAL A 74 2.94 11.35 6.94
CA VAL A 74 3.97 11.07 5.95
C VAL A 74 3.70 11.90 4.70
N LYS A 75 4.74 12.30 3.99
CA LYS A 75 4.61 12.95 2.68
C LYS A 75 3.99 12.01 1.65
N SER A 76 3.04 12.52 0.87
CA SER A 76 2.56 11.80 -0.31
C SER A 76 3.40 12.15 -1.55
N ILE A 77 3.38 11.28 -2.56
CA ILE A 77 4.05 11.51 -3.87
C ILE A 77 3.49 12.76 -4.58
N GLY A 78 2.26 13.11 -4.31
CA GLY A 78 1.61 14.33 -4.82
C GLY A 78 1.79 15.51 -3.87
N SER A 79 0.76 16.33 -3.76
CA SER A 79 0.67 17.39 -2.76
C SER A 79 -0.09 16.88 -1.53
N GLY A 80 0.41 17.23 -0.35
CA GLY A 80 -0.26 16.92 0.92
C GLY A 80 0.39 15.80 1.72
N THR A 81 -0.34 15.36 2.74
CA THR A 81 0.14 14.38 3.72
C THR A 81 -0.87 13.27 3.91
N LEU A 82 -0.37 12.11 4.30
CA LEU A 82 -1.17 10.94 4.66
C LEU A 82 -0.90 10.56 6.11
N SER A 83 -1.76 9.74 6.71
CA SER A 83 -1.49 9.15 8.02
C SER A 83 -0.24 8.27 7.94
N TYR A 84 0.66 8.43 8.90
CA TYR A 84 1.89 7.66 8.99
C TYR A 84 1.57 6.21 9.39
N ARG A 85 1.71 5.33 8.41
CA ARG A 85 1.56 3.87 8.54
C ARG A 85 2.59 3.23 7.64
N PRO A 86 3.85 3.14 8.11
CA PRO A 86 4.92 2.57 7.30
C PRO A 86 4.67 1.10 6.99
N GLY A 87 4.99 0.72 5.77
CA GLY A 87 4.76 -0.62 5.25
C GLY A 87 4.14 -0.63 3.86
N TRP A 88 4.17 -1.77 3.21
CA TRP A 88 3.42 -2.01 1.98
C TRP A 88 1.93 -2.17 2.29
N HIS A 89 1.09 -1.40 1.60
CA HIS A 89 -0.36 -1.45 1.74
C HIS A 89 -0.97 -2.31 0.63
N LEU A 90 -1.67 -3.37 1.02
CA LEU A 90 -2.36 -4.29 0.12
C LEU A 90 -3.83 -4.41 0.52
N GLY A 91 -4.70 -4.75 -0.43
CA GLY A 91 -6.10 -5.06 -0.19
C GLY A 91 -6.35 -6.56 -0.25
N GLU A 92 -7.27 -7.10 0.55
CA GLU A 92 -7.71 -8.49 0.45
C GLU A 92 -8.49 -8.76 -0.85
N VAL A 93 -8.98 -7.70 -1.50
CA VAL A 93 -9.56 -7.71 -2.84
C VAL A 93 -8.97 -6.57 -3.67
N PRO A 94 -8.94 -6.65 -5.01
CA PRO A 94 -8.37 -5.61 -5.86
C PRO A 94 -9.35 -4.43 -6.03
N ARG A 95 -9.70 -3.75 -4.93
CA ARG A 95 -10.62 -2.61 -4.91
C ARG A 95 -10.10 -1.48 -4.01
N ALA A 96 -9.95 -0.31 -4.60
CA ALA A 96 -9.47 0.89 -3.92
C ALA A 96 -10.20 2.14 -4.42
N PRO A 97 -11.45 2.39 -3.95
CA PRO A 97 -12.31 3.47 -4.44
C PRO A 97 -11.70 4.88 -4.34
N GLN A 98 -10.73 5.06 -3.45
CA GLN A 98 -10.02 6.34 -3.30
C GLN A 98 -9.19 6.73 -4.52
N PHE A 99 -8.90 5.80 -5.43
CA PHE A 99 -8.21 6.08 -6.69
C PHE A 99 -9.17 6.36 -7.85
N ASP A 100 -10.45 6.01 -7.72
CA ASP A 100 -11.42 6.22 -8.79
C ASP A 100 -11.54 7.71 -9.14
N ARG A 101 -11.62 7.99 -10.41
CA ARG A 101 -11.82 9.33 -10.96
C ARG A 101 -13.25 9.45 -11.48
N THR A 102 -13.86 10.61 -11.26
CA THR A 102 -15.17 10.87 -11.84
C THR A 102 -15.01 11.21 -13.32
N ASN A 103 -15.66 10.45 -14.18
CA ASN A 103 -15.81 10.81 -15.58
C ASN A 103 -16.67 12.08 -15.67
N LYS A 104 -16.16 13.13 -16.33
CA LYS A 104 -16.84 14.42 -16.38
C LYS A 104 -18.08 14.43 -17.28
N GLU A 105 -18.16 13.49 -18.22
CA GLU A 105 -19.26 13.39 -19.18
C GLU A 105 -20.40 12.54 -18.64
N THR A 106 -20.08 11.40 -18.01
CA THR A 106 -21.10 10.46 -17.52
C THR A 106 -21.39 10.59 -16.03
N GLY A 107 -20.51 11.24 -15.26
CA GLY A 107 -20.58 11.31 -13.79
C GLY A 107 -20.17 10.01 -13.07
N GLU A 108 -19.86 8.96 -13.81
CA GLU A 108 -19.49 7.65 -13.25
C GLU A 108 -18.10 7.62 -12.65
N LYS A 109 -17.87 6.69 -11.73
CA LYS A 109 -16.57 6.43 -11.14
C LYS A 109 -15.81 5.42 -11.99
N GLU A 110 -14.64 5.81 -12.46
CA GLU A 110 -13.78 4.99 -13.30
C GLU A 110 -12.42 4.74 -12.66
N PHE A 111 -11.90 3.54 -12.82
CA PHE A 111 -10.53 3.20 -12.41
C PHE A 111 -9.53 3.90 -13.34
N PRO A 112 -8.46 4.53 -12.81
CA PRO A 112 -7.55 5.31 -13.63
C PRO A 112 -6.85 4.46 -14.71
N LYS A 113 -6.71 5.03 -15.91
CA LYS A 113 -6.07 4.34 -17.06
C LYS A 113 -4.60 3.96 -16.84
N ASP A 114 -3.90 4.73 -16.00
CA ASP A 114 -2.48 4.58 -15.71
C ASP A 114 -2.19 3.74 -14.45
N PHE A 115 -3.18 2.98 -13.97
CA PHE A 115 -3.05 2.10 -12.82
C PHE A 115 -3.25 0.63 -13.23
N VAL A 116 -2.60 -0.28 -12.50
CA VAL A 116 -2.76 -1.73 -12.66
C VAL A 116 -2.85 -2.40 -11.30
N TRP A 117 -3.63 -3.45 -11.20
CA TRP A 117 -3.64 -4.32 -10.04
C TRP A 117 -2.62 -5.45 -10.20
N ALA A 118 -2.02 -5.83 -9.09
CA ALA A 118 -1.11 -6.98 -9.01
C ALA A 118 -1.50 -7.89 -7.86
N LEU A 119 -1.37 -9.19 -8.06
CA LEU A 119 -1.31 -10.17 -7.00
C LEU A 119 0.09 -10.15 -6.41
N CYS A 120 0.17 -10.03 -5.09
CA CYS A 120 1.44 -10.01 -4.36
C CYS A 120 1.44 -11.08 -3.27
N THR A 121 2.58 -11.71 -3.07
CA THR A 121 2.90 -12.44 -1.84
C THR A 121 3.48 -11.46 -0.82
N TYR A 122 3.08 -11.57 0.45
CA TYR A 122 3.57 -10.74 1.54
C TYR A 122 4.04 -11.59 2.74
N VAL A 123 4.94 -11.05 3.56
CA VAL A 123 5.50 -11.72 4.72
C VAL A 123 4.54 -11.73 5.90
N MET A 124 4.49 -12.87 6.63
CA MET A 124 3.60 -13.09 7.78
C MET A 124 4.31 -13.73 8.98
N ASP A 125 5.63 -13.67 9.07
CA ASP A 125 6.38 -14.35 10.13
C ASP A 125 6.06 -13.77 11.52
N VAL A 126 5.79 -12.44 11.60
CA VAL A 126 5.41 -11.75 12.83
C VAL A 126 4.01 -11.17 12.69
N ASP A 127 3.14 -11.46 13.65
CA ASP A 127 1.81 -10.85 13.76
C ASP A 127 1.88 -9.60 14.65
N TYR A 128 1.72 -8.43 14.04
CA TYR A 128 1.69 -7.14 14.72
C TYR A 128 0.27 -6.64 15.04
N GLN A 129 -0.76 -7.46 14.88
CA GLN A 129 -2.14 -7.02 15.14
C GLN A 129 -2.33 -6.52 16.59
N PRO A 130 -1.85 -7.23 17.64
CA PRO A 130 -2.03 -6.76 19.01
C PRO A 130 -1.40 -5.39 19.25
N GLU A 131 -0.20 -5.15 18.70
CA GLU A 131 0.48 -3.86 18.83
C GLU A 131 -0.20 -2.76 18.01
N SER A 132 -0.69 -3.08 16.82
CA SER A 132 -1.46 -2.15 16.00
C SER A 132 -2.76 -1.73 16.68
N ASP A 133 -3.45 -2.66 17.34
CA ASP A 133 -4.68 -2.38 18.08
C ASP A 133 -4.40 -1.46 19.27
N GLU A 134 -3.33 -1.70 20.02
CA GLU A 134 -2.91 -0.83 21.12
C GLU A 134 -2.49 0.57 20.63
N GLN A 135 -1.81 0.66 19.51
CA GLN A 135 -1.43 1.94 18.89
C GLN A 135 -2.67 2.81 18.57
N GLY A 136 -3.85 2.21 18.43
CA GLY A 136 -5.12 2.92 18.25
C GLY A 136 -5.45 3.90 19.36
N TYR A 137 -4.96 3.65 20.55
CA TYR A 137 -5.13 4.54 21.71
C TYR A 137 -4.02 5.58 21.83
N MET A 138 -2.95 5.48 21.04
CA MET A 138 -1.82 6.38 21.12
C MET A 138 -2.01 7.66 20.30
N ARG A 139 -1.51 8.76 20.84
CA ARG A 139 -1.48 10.10 20.22
C ARG A 139 -0.10 10.68 20.34
N THR A 140 0.16 11.61 19.48
CA THR A 140 1.46 12.28 19.40
C THR A 140 1.26 13.78 19.60
N ARG A 141 2.14 14.40 20.38
CA ARG A 141 2.20 15.85 20.52
C ARG A 141 3.65 16.32 20.54
N VAL A 142 3.85 17.61 20.29
CA VAL A 142 5.11 18.26 20.55
C VAL A 142 5.06 18.77 21.99
N ASN A 143 6.03 18.40 22.83
CA ASN A 143 6.13 18.84 24.21
C ASN A 143 6.68 20.29 24.30
N LYS A 144 6.84 20.81 25.52
CA LYS A 144 7.32 22.19 25.74
C LYS A 144 8.75 22.39 25.27
N ASP A 145 9.53 21.34 25.22
CA ASP A 145 10.94 21.34 24.84
C ASP A 145 11.14 21.16 23.33
N GLY A 146 10.03 20.97 22.59
CA GLY A 146 10.04 20.76 21.14
C GLY A 146 10.18 19.30 20.70
N ASP A 147 10.24 18.36 21.64
CA ASP A 147 10.35 16.94 21.35
C ASP A 147 9.00 16.32 21.01
N ILE A 148 9.03 15.29 20.19
CA ILE A 148 7.85 14.49 19.81
C ILE A 148 7.65 13.40 20.86
N GLU A 149 6.52 13.44 21.58
CA GLU A 149 6.14 12.41 22.56
C GLU A 149 4.83 11.74 22.19
N GLU A 150 4.72 10.46 22.53
CA GLU A 150 3.47 9.70 22.42
C GLU A 150 2.80 9.57 23.79
N TYR A 151 1.46 9.67 23.81
CA TYR A 151 0.67 9.51 25.03
C TYR A 151 -0.59 8.72 24.74
N ARG A 152 -1.07 7.96 25.74
CA ARG A 152 -2.34 7.23 25.66
C ARG A 152 -3.53 8.18 25.84
N SER A 153 -4.56 7.99 25.01
CA SER A 153 -5.80 8.75 25.07
C SER A 153 -7.01 7.84 24.90
N ASP A 154 -7.69 7.52 25.98
CA ASP A 154 -8.92 6.69 25.95
C ASP A 154 -10.12 7.43 25.33
N LYS A 155 -10.04 8.76 25.22
CA LYS A 155 -11.08 9.58 24.59
C LYS A 155 -11.23 9.33 23.09
N TYR A 156 -10.20 8.81 22.44
CA TYR A 156 -10.14 8.68 20.98
C TYR A 156 -9.61 7.31 20.56
N GLN A 157 -10.34 6.25 20.88
CA GLN A 157 -10.06 4.96 20.26
C GLN A 157 -10.24 5.09 18.74
N HIS A 158 -9.23 4.74 17.97
CA HIS A 158 -9.31 4.80 16.53
C HIS A 158 -9.31 3.42 15.91
N SER A 159 -10.39 3.12 15.21
CA SER A 159 -10.47 2.08 14.18
C SER A 159 -9.47 2.27 13.02
N LEU A 160 -8.76 3.38 13.00
CA LEU A 160 -7.77 3.78 11.98
C LEU A 160 -6.34 3.69 12.50
N ALA A 161 -6.11 2.96 13.57
CA ALA A 161 -4.79 2.73 14.08
C ALA A 161 -3.92 1.99 13.06
N GLY A 162 -2.66 2.17 13.21
CA GLY A 162 -1.64 1.46 12.50
C GLY A 162 -0.35 1.69 13.23
N LEU A 163 0.63 0.83 13.05
CA LEU A 163 1.93 0.99 13.68
C LEU A 163 2.61 2.28 13.25
N HIS A 164 3.35 2.89 14.16
CA HIS A 164 4.26 4.00 13.88
C HIS A 164 5.70 3.53 13.61
N LYS A 165 5.86 2.28 13.23
CA LYS A 165 7.11 1.63 12.79
C LYS A 165 6.82 0.64 11.67
N LEU A 166 7.84 0.25 10.93
CA LEU A 166 7.72 -0.84 9.94
C LEU A 166 7.38 -2.16 10.63
N PRO A 167 6.40 -2.93 10.12
CA PRO A 167 6.13 -4.29 10.58
C PRO A 167 7.16 -5.25 9.97
N LYS A 168 8.42 -5.14 10.42
CA LYS A 168 9.53 -5.92 9.89
C LYS A 168 9.24 -7.42 10.02
N ASP A 169 9.45 -8.16 8.93
CA ASP A 169 9.19 -9.60 8.83
C ASP A 169 7.74 -10.01 9.16
N GLY A 170 6.79 -9.05 9.11
CA GLY A 170 5.44 -9.32 9.54
C GLY A 170 4.38 -8.43 8.93
N TYR A 171 3.21 -8.49 9.52
CA TYR A 171 2.02 -7.82 9.02
C TYR A 171 1.04 -7.43 10.12
N TYR A 172 0.07 -6.59 9.78
CA TYR A 172 -1.17 -6.33 10.52
C TYR A 172 -2.27 -5.91 9.55
N LYS A 173 -3.52 -5.93 10.01
CA LYS A 173 -4.68 -5.49 9.23
C LYS A 173 -5.33 -4.26 9.86
N TYR A 174 -5.82 -3.36 9.02
CA TYR A 174 -6.62 -2.23 9.47
C TYR A 174 -7.72 -1.88 8.47
N ARG A 175 -8.73 -1.15 8.93
CA ARG A 175 -9.79 -0.61 8.08
C ARG A 175 -9.69 0.91 8.03
N THR A 176 -9.72 1.48 6.85
CA THR A 176 -9.75 2.96 6.67
C THR A 176 -11.08 3.56 7.08
N ASN A 177 -12.14 2.75 7.01
CA ASN A 177 -13.49 3.12 7.44
C ASN A 177 -13.98 2.05 8.43
N PRO A 178 -14.52 2.44 9.60
CA PRO A 178 -15.04 1.49 10.58
C PRO A 178 -16.31 0.74 10.14
N ARG A 179 -16.82 1.02 8.94
CA ARG A 179 -18.00 0.31 8.43
C ARG A 179 -17.68 -1.16 8.17
N PRO A 180 -18.60 -2.08 8.57
CA PRO A 180 -18.37 -3.52 8.46
C PRO A 180 -18.30 -4.03 7.00
N ASP A 181 -18.84 -3.26 6.05
CA ASP A 181 -18.84 -3.54 4.61
C ASP A 181 -17.51 -3.20 3.91
N THR A 182 -16.56 -2.58 4.61
CA THR A 182 -15.25 -2.28 4.04
C THR A 182 -14.26 -3.42 4.27
N VAL A 183 -13.57 -3.82 3.19
CA VAL A 183 -12.52 -4.84 3.27
C VAL A 183 -11.30 -4.26 3.98
N PRO A 184 -10.68 -5.02 4.90
CA PRO A 184 -9.46 -4.58 5.55
C PRO A 184 -8.29 -4.45 4.57
N TRP A 185 -7.39 -3.53 4.89
CA TRP A 185 -6.07 -3.44 4.29
C TRP A 185 -5.08 -4.29 5.08
N VAL A 186 -4.14 -4.89 4.37
CA VAL A 186 -2.97 -5.53 4.95
C VAL A 186 -1.79 -4.58 4.85
N ILE A 187 -1.10 -4.36 5.96
CA ILE A 187 0.18 -3.64 5.99
C ILE A 187 1.27 -4.65 6.33
N THR A 188 2.34 -4.65 5.56
CA THR A 188 3.42 -5.64 5.71
C THR A 188 4.79 -5.03 5.47
N GLY A 189 5.81 -5.65 6.06
CA GLY A 189 7.20 -5.21 5.95
C GLY A 189 7.86 -5.55 4.62
N ALA A 190 7.39 -6.58 3.90
CA ALA A 190 7.95 -6.95 2.60
C ALA A 190 6.90 -7.58 1.69
N ILE A 191 7.05 -7.36 0.39
CA ILE A 191 6.22 -7.96 -0.66
C ILE A 191 7.05 -8.51 -1.81
N ARG A 192 6.46 -9.44 -2.55
CA ARG A 192 6.88 -9.82 -3.90
C ARG A 192 5.69 -9.67 -4.83
N VAL A 193 5.85 -8.95 -5.92
CA VAL A 193 4.83 -8.86 -6.98
C VAL A 193 4.91 -10.15 -7.80
N ASP A 194 3.87 -10.97 -7.75
CA ASP A 194 3.88 -12.27 -8.42
C ASP A 194 3.29 -12.19 -9.83
N LYS A 195 2.21 -11.43 -9.99
CA LYS A 195 1.47 -11.35 -11.26
C LYS A 195 0.73 -10.01 -11.37
N LEU A 196 0.78 -9.41 -12.55
CA LEU A 196 -0.12 -8.31 -12.92
C LEU A 196 -1.46 -8.88 -13.37
N LEU A 197 -2.54 -8.15 -13.12
CA LEU A 197 -3.91 -8.55 -13.44
C LEU A 197 -4.50 -7.61 -14.48
N ASP A 198 -5.12 -8.18 -15.51
CA ASP A 198 -6.00 -7.43 -16.41
C ASP A 198 -7.35 -7.12 -15.76
N ASP A 199 -8.16 -6.28 -16.41
CA ASP A 199 -9.46 -5.86 -15.86
C ASP A 199 -10.46 -7.01 -15.78
N TYR A 200 -10.36 -8.02 -16.65
CA TYR A 200 -11.21 -9.21 -16.59
C TYR A 200 -10.94 -10.01 -15.30
N GLN A 201 -9.67 -10.28 -15.02
CA GLN A 201 -9.24 -11.00 -13.82
C GLN A 201 -9.61 -10.24 -12.54
N VAL A 202 -9.45 -8.91 -12.54
CA VAL A 202 -9.86 -8.06 -11.43
C VAL A 202 -11.37 -8.17 -11.20
N ASN A 203 -12.17 -8.02 -12.24
CA ASN A 203 -13.61 -8.04 -12.15
C ASN A 203 -14.15 -9.42 -11.74
N GLU A 204 -13.56 -10.51 -12.22
CA GLU A 204 -13.89 -11.86 -11.77
C GLU A 204 -13.68 -12.04 -10.25
N ILE A 205 -12.59 -11.48 -9.70
CA ILE A 205 -12.34 -11.53 -8.25
C ILE A 205 -13.35 -10.66 -7.49
N LEU A 206 -13.67 -9.47 -8.00
CA LEU A 206 -14.64 -8.58 -7.37
C LEU A 206 -16.04 -9.18 -7.33
N GLU A 207 -16.49 -9.76 -8.42
CA GLU A 207 -17.79 -10.42 -8.54
C GLU A 207 -17.91 -11.61 -7.56
N LYS A 208 -16.88 -12.45 -7.44
CA LYS A 208 -16.82 -13.54 -6.45
C LYS A 208 -16.95 -13.07 -5.00
N ASN A 209 -16.59 -11.82 -4.74
CA ASN A 209 -16.68 -11.18 -3.43
C ASN A 209 -17.91 -10.27 -3.29
N ASN A 210 -18.86 -10.30 -4.23
CA ASN A 210 -20.05 -9.45 -4.27
C ASN A 210 -19.72 -7.94 -4.27
N ILE A 211 -18.63 -7.56 -4.92
CA ILE A 211 -18.18 -6.19 -5.06
C ILE A 211 -18.39 -5.75 -6.51
N GLN A 212 -18.82 -4.49 -6.70
CA GLN A 212 -19.03 -3.92 -8.01
C GLN A 212 -17.74 -3.94 -8.86
N PRO A 213 -17.83 -4.38 -10.12
CA PRO A 213 -16.72 -4.35 -11.07
C PRO A 213 -16.11 -2.95 -11.22
N ILE A 214 -14.86 -2.90 -11.63
CA ILE A 214 -14.23 -1.65 -12.06
C ILE A 214 -14.46 -1.43 -13.55
N HIS A 215 -14.57 -0.16 -13.93
CA HIS A 215 -14.53 0.30 -15.32
C HIS A 215 -13.29 1.18 -15.49
N ARG A 216 -12.46 0.86 -16.47
CA ARG A 216 -11.20 1.59 -16.70
C ARG A 216 -11.43 2.84 -17.55
N GLN A 217 -10.88 3.96 -17.10
CA GLN A 217 -10.88 5.21 -17.86
C GLN A 217 -10.05 5.06 -19.14
N GLY A 218 -10.63 5.45 -20.29
CA GLY A 218 -9.90 5.57 -21.55
C GLY A 218 -9.39 4.26 -22.16
N GLY A 219 -9.90 3.09 -21.72
CA GLY A 219 -9.59 1.77 -22.28
C GLY A 219 -8.28 1.16 -21.77
N ASP A 220 -7.78 0.16 -22.48
CA ASP A 220 -6.78 -0.81 -22.04
C ASP A 220 -5.33 -0.54 -22.50
N LYS A 221 -5.03 0.66 -23.00
CA LYS A 221 -3.69 0.98 -23.55
C LYS A 221 -2.55 0.61 -22.59
N THR A 222 -2.69 0.99 -21.30
CA THR A 222 -1.66 0.68 -20.28
C THR A 222 -1.51 -0.81 -20.05
N LEU A 223 -2.61 -1.58 -20.10
CA LEU A 223 -2.57 -3.04 -19.98
C LEU A 223 -1.80 -3.66 -21.16
N LYS A 224 -2.05 -3.19 -22.39
CA LYS A 224 -1.30 -3.62 -23.58
C LYS A 224 0.18 -3.28 -23.51
N GLU A 225 0.55 -2.11 -22.97
CA GLU A 225 1.96 -1.74 -22.74
C GLU A 225 2.65 -2.66 -21.74
N LEU A 226 1.90 -3.31 -20.85
CA LEU A 226 2.37 -4.29 -19.86
C LEU A 226 2.28 -5.74 -20.38
N GLY A 227 1.75 -5.97 -21.59
CA GLY A 227 1.56 -7.30 -22.17
C GLY A 227 0.37 -8.07 -21.57
N LEU A 228 -0.66 -7.36 -21.09
CA LEU A 228 -1.91 -7.90 -20.52
C LEU A 228 -3.08 -7.79 -21.49
#